data_1bad4cfa0670c723898dba392a1b6c1d
#
_entry.id   1bad4cfa0670c723898dba392a1b6c1d
#
_cell.length_a   1.000
_cell.length_b   1.000
_cell.length_c   1.000
_cell.angle_alpha   90.00
_cell.angle_beta   90.00
_cell.angle_gamma   90.00
#
_symmetry.space_group_name_H-M   'P 1'
#
loop_
_entity.id
_entity.type
_entity.pdbx_description
1 polymer ?
#
loop_
_entity_poly.entity_id
_entity_poly.type
_entity_poly.pdbx_seq_one_letter_code
_entity_poly.pdbx_strand_id
1 'polypeptide(L)'
;GLLSVPVLLWAIRGDENPVNLLPDDQAILLARYMVARWGATYGAWFLGGDGDYSGTRAARWRMLGQAVFGNGRHFPVFMHPKGKSWVFEEFRDEKWMTTLGYQSGHDVNDATNNWIHHGPASRDWAKLPHRPVINIEPAYEGINSYSKKQPITAHEVRRALYWSLLNAPTAGVSYGAAGVWGWDDGDAPTPGHPSAGTPPAWRDALHFEAGEQVAHLSALFQSIEFQKLRPDSSVLSEQPGDEALSEYAAAASSSDGRLVVVYTPVEKRLKINVAKLPTPLIAAWVNPRTGERSSVLAVLRGAALECPAPGPGDWLLLLRSKPAEPLATGN
;
A
#
# COMPACT_ATOMS: atom_id res chain seq x y z
N GLY A 1 -6.18 12.34 -8.77
CA GLY A 1 -4.94 12.61 -9.46
C GLY A 1 -3.81 11.71 -8.97
N LEU A 2 -2.75 11.66 -9.74
CA LEU A 2 -1.54 10.93 -9.38
C LEU A 2 -0.54 11.88 -8.69
N LEU A 3 0.21 11.36 -7.72
CA LEU A 3 1.33 12.05 -7.11
C LEU A 3 2.61 11.69 -7.87
N SER A 4 3.37 12.70 -8.29
CA SER A 4 4.68 12.46 -8.90
C SER A 4 5.72 12.12 -7.83
N VAL A 5 6.43 11.02 -8.01
CA VAL A 5 7.47 10.54 -7.08
C VAL A 5 8.73 10.13 -7.87
N PRO A 6 9.56 11.09 -8.28
CA PRO A 6 10.77 10.78 -9.02
C PRO A 6 11.76 9.95 -8.20
N VAL A 7 12.46 9.03 -8.87
CA VAL A 7 13.61 8.31 -8.34
C VAL A 7 14.87 9.12 -8.65
N LEU A 8 15.60 9.55 -7.61
CA LEU A 8 16.82 10.35 -7.77
C LEU A 8 18.01 9.51 -8.22
N LEU A 9 18.19 8.34 -7.62
CA LEU A 9 19.32 7.46 -7.88
C LEU A 9 18.83 6.01 -7.99
N TRP A 10 18.78 5.46 -9.20
CA TRP A 10 18.48 4.05 -9.38
C TRP A 10 19.59 3.17 -8.81
N ALA A 11 19.19 2.06 -8.17
CA ALA A 11 20.09 1.15 -7.46
C ALA A 11 19.82 -0.33 -7.78
N ILE A 12 19.02 -0.61 -8.80
CA ILE A 12 18.78 -1.97 -9.30
C ILE A 12 20.11 -2.62 -9.74
N ARG A 13 20.17 -3.93 -9.73
CA ARG A 13 21.39 -4.65 -10.10
C ARG A 13 21.91 -4.24 -11.47
N GLY A 14 23.22 -4.02 -11.56
CA GLY A 14 23.93 -3.69 -12.81
C GLY A 14 24.87 -2.51 -12.64
N ASP A 15 25.93 -2.50 -13.44
CA ASP A 15 26.96 -1.47 -13.42
C ASP A 15 26.50 -0.17 -14.08
N GLU A 16 25.35 -0.18 -14.75
CA GLU A 16 24.81 0.94 -15.54
C GLU A 16 24.02 1.96 -14.72
N ASN A 17 23.74 1.66 -13.45
CA ASN A 17 22.94 2.57 -12.63
C ASN A 17 23.76 3.75 -12.11
N PRO A 18 23.19 4.96 -12.08
CA PRO A 18 23.90 6.17 -11.66
C PRO A 18 24.57 6.03 -10.30
N VAL A 19 23.94 5.38 -9.33
CA VAL A 19 24.51 5.21 -8.00
C VAL A 19 25.76 4.32 -7.99
N ASN A 20 25.90 3.40 -8.93
CA ASN A 20 27.06 2.50 -9.03
C ASN A 20 28.21 3.12 -9.81
N LEU A 21 27.91 4.03 -10.75
CA LEU A 21 28.87 4.68 -11.63
C LEU A 21 29.42 6.00 -11.09
N LEU A 22 28.57 6.76 -10.38
CA LEU A 22 28.94 8.09 -9.92
C LEU A 22 29.70 8.05 -8.60
N PRO A 23 30.81 8.80 -8.46
CA PRO A 23 31.35 9.16 -7.16
C PRO A 23 30.31 9.86 -6.28
N ASP A 24 30.47 9.78 -4.96
CA ASP A 24 29.46 10.26 -4.02
C ASP A 24 29.14 11.75 -4.17
N ASP A 25 30.15 12.58 -4.41
CA ASP A 25 30.01 14.02 -4.64
C ASP A 25 29.17 14.32 -5.89
N GLN A 26 29.35 13.56 -6.97
CA GLN A 26 28.57 13.69 -8.20
C GLN A 26 27.15 13.16 -8.05
N ALA A 27 26.98 12.05 -7.33
CA ALA A 27 25.64 11.52 -7.01
C ALA A 27 24.84 12.53 -6.15
N ILE A 28 25.47 13.15 -5.18
CA ILE A 28 24.87 14.23 -4.34
C ILE A 28 24.54 15.45 -5.22
N LEU A 29 25.43 15.87 -6.09
CA LEU A 29 25.20 17.01 -6.97
C LEU A 29 24.01 16.77 -7.90
N LEU A 30 23.94 15.59 -8.52
CA LEU A 30 22.82 15.18 -9.38
C LEU A 30 21.49 15.21 -8.60
N ALA A 31 21.46 14.55 -7.46
CA ALA A 31 20.24 14.46 -6.64
C ALA A 31 19.79 15.86 -6.17
N ARG A 32 20.69 16.71 -5.70
CA ARG A 32 20.40 18.11 -5.32
C ARG A 32 19.88 18.93 -6.50
N TYR A 33 20.47 18.76 -7.69
CA TYR A 33 19.99 19.43 -8.89
C TYR A 33 18.56 19.02 -9.24
N MET A 34 18.26 17.71 -9.20
CA MET A 34 16.90 17.21 -9.44
C MET A 34 15.89 17.76 -8.43
N VAL A 35 16.23 17.75 -7.15
CA VAL A 35 15.38 18.30 -6.07
C VAL A 35 15.17 19.81 -6.24
N ALA A 36 16.21 20.57 -6.54
CA ALA A 36 16.11 22.00 -6.76
C ALA A 36 15.26 22.35 -8.00
N ARG A 37 15.40 21.57 -9.07
CA ARG A 37 14.69 21.82 -10.32
C ARG A 37 13.19 21.49 -10.26
N TRP A 38 12.83 20.43 -9.57
CA TRP A 38 11.45 19.92 -9.54
C TRP A 38 10.78 20.04 -8.15
N GLY A 39 11.50 20.49 -7.16
CA GLY A 39 10.98 20.60 -5.78
C GLY A 39 9.87 21.63 -5.60
N ALA A 40 9.61 22.49 -6.59
CA ALA A 40 8.45 23.39 -6.58
C ALA A 40 7.15 22.69 -7.01
N THR A 41 7.24 21.51 -7.63
CA THR A 41 6.07 20.71 -7.98
C THR A 41 5.61 19.90 -6.77
N TYR A 42 4.30 19.68 -6.68
CA TYR A 42 3.74 18.85 -5.63
C TYR A 42 4.12 17.38 -5.85
N GLY A 43 4.85 16.79 -4.92
CA GLY A 43 5.38 15.44 -5.08
C GLY A 43 5.99 14.85 -3.81
N ALA A 44 6.69 13.75 -3.99
CA ALA A 44 7.54 13.09 -3.00
C ALA A 44 8.81 12.60 -3.70
N TRP A 45 9.75 12.01 -2.98
CA TRP A 45 11.03 11.60 -3.55
C TRP A 45 11.39 10.18 -3.15
N PHE A 46 11.78 9.36 -4.11
CA PHE A 46 12.64 8.20 -3.83
C PHE A 46 14.09 8.64 -3.88
N LEU A 47 14.82 8.56 -2.75
CA LEU A 47 16.26 8.78 -2.80
C LEU A 47 16.94 7.69 -3.62
N GLY A 48 16.59 6.43 -3.37
CA GLY A 48 17.07 5.29 -4.13
C GLY A 48 15.92 4.46 -4.67
N GLY A 49 16.06 3.92 -5.91
CA GLY A 49 15.09 3.08 -6.59
C GLY A 49 15.50 1.61 -6.60
N ASP A 50 14.57 0.71 -6.38
CA ASP A 50 14.65 -0.76 -6.38
C ASP A 50 16.04 -1.34 -6.05
N GLY A 51 16.46 -1.23 -4.79
CA GLY A 51 17.82 -1.59 -4.40
C GLY A 51 17.94 -2.31 -3.07
N ASP A 52 19.16 -2.77 -2.80
CA ASP A 52 19.53 -3.33 -1.50
C ASP A 52 20.13 -2.23 -0.61
N TYR A 53 19.41 -1.86 0.40
CA TYR A 53 19.77 -0.79 1.34
C TYR A 53 20.11 -1.32 2.74
N SER A 54 20.31 -2.63 2.89
CA SER A 54 20.58 -3.29 4.16
C SER A 54 22.08 -3.38 4.51
N GLY A 55 22.37 -3.62 5.77
CA GLY A 55 23.72 -3.88 6.27
C GLY A 55 24.71 -2.76 5.94
N THR A 56 25.87 -3.11 5.42
CA THR A 56 26.96 -2.17 5.11
C THR A 56 26.60 -1.14 4.03
N ARG A 57 25.65 -1.46 3.14
CA ARG A 57 25.19 -0.55 2.10
C ARG A 57 24.40 0.63 2.67
N ALA A 58 23.70 0.43 3.78
CA ALA A 58 22.90 1.47 4.42
C ALA A 58 23.73 2.73 4.77
N ALA A 59 25.00 2.57 5.15
CA ALA A 59 25.86 3.70 5.54
C ALA A 59 26.01 4.74 4.41
N ARG A 60 26.25 4.27 3.17
CA ARG A 60 26.35 5.16 2.01
C ARG A 60 25.06 5.91 1.75
N TRP A 61 23.91 5.20 1.81
CA TRP A 61 22.60 5.80 1.55
C TRP A 61 22.19 6.80 2.64
N ARG A 62 22.54 6.54 3.91
CA ARG A 62 22.35 7.52 4.99
C ARG A 62 23.14 8.80 4.71
N MET A 63 24.41 8.68 4.32
CA MET A 63 25.27 9.82 3.97
C MET A 63 24.68 10.60 2.78
N LEU A 64 24.26 9.92 1.69
CA LEU A 64 23.63 10.57 0.55
C LEU A 64 22.34 11.29 0.95
N GLY A 65 21.46 10.62 1.71
CA GLY A 65 20.20 11.21 2.19
C GLY A 65 20.42 12.42 3.08
N GLN A 66 21.36 12.35 4.01
CA GLN A 66 21.73 13.48 4.87
C GLN A 66 22.29 14.64 4.03
N ALA A 67 23.12 14.35 3.03
CA ALA A 67 23.68 15.38 2.16
C ALA A 67 22.64 16.08 1.31
N VAL A 68 21.63 15.33 0.82
CA VAL A 68 20.61 15.89 -0.08
C VAL A 68 19.48 16.58 0.70
N PHE A 69 19.00 15.98 1.79
CA PHE A 69 17.79 16.38 2.50
C PHE A 69 18.00 16.81 3.96
N GLY A 70 19.20 16.67 4.52
CA GLY A 70 19.48 16.91 5.94
C GLY A 70 19.27 18.35 6.41
N ASN A 71 19.32 19.32 5.51
CA ASN A 71 19.34 20.74 5.84
C ASN A 71 18.13 21.49 5.27
N GLY A 72 16.92 21.16 5.70
CA GLY A 72 15.80 21.98 5.28
C GLY A 72 14.45 21.28 5.27
N ARG A 73 13.43 22.01 4.85
CA ARG A 73 12.10 21.48 4.59
C ARG A 73 12.07 20.89 3.18
N HIS A 74 11.57 19.68 3.07
CA HIS A 74 11.40 18.99 1.80
C HIS A 74 10.08 18.22 1.80
N PHE A 75 9.62 17.82 0.62
CA PHE A 75 8.53 16.88 0.45
C PHE A 75 8.88 15.50 1.04
N PRO A 76 7.89 14.62 1.25
CA PRO A 76 8.16 13.27 1.76
C PRO A 76 9.27 12.57 0.98
N VAL A 77 10.16 11.92 1.71
CA VAL A 77 11.28 11.15 1.16
C VAL A 77 11.22 9.73 1.69
N PHE A 78 11.43 8.77 0.82
CA PHE A 78 11.51 7.36 1.15
C PHE A 78 12.50 6.61 0.26
N MET A 79 12.81 5.38 0.65
CA MET A 79 13.59 4.45 -0.14
C MET A 79 12.65 3.48 -0.86
N HIS A 80 13.09 2.97 -2.01
CA HIS A 80 12.45 1.87 -2.73
C HIS A 80 13.29 0.60 -2.58
N PRO A 81 13.17 -0.14 -1.47
CA PRO A 81 13.95 -1.35 -1.27
C PRO A 81 13.46 -2.46 -2.19
N LYS A 82 14.37 -3.37 -2.54
CA LYS A 82 14.06 -4.58 -3.33
C LYS A 82 12.95 -5.41 -2.71
N GLY A 83 12.33 -6.29 -3.50
CA GLY A 83 11.21 -7.14 -3.10
C GLY A 83 11.41 -7.83 -1.75
N LYS A 84 10.40 -7.74 -0.87
CA LYS A 84 10.37 -8.32 0.47
C LYS A 84 11.53 -7.89 1.39
N SER A 85 12.04 -6.66 1.18
CA SER A 85 13.02 -6.02 2.06
C SER A 85 12.37 -4.94 2.92
N TRP A 86 12.86 -4.81 4.15
CA TRP A 86 12.41 -3.83 5.12
C TRP A 86 13.61 -3.13 5.73
N VAL A 87 13.62 -1.81 5.68
CA VAL A 87 14.81 -1.00 6.00
C VAL A 87 14.58 -0.04 7.19
N PHE A 88 13.58 -0.31 8.01
CA PHE A 88 13.26 0.57 9.14
C PHE A 88 14.45 0.73 10.10
N GLU A 89 15.09 -0.37 10.46
CA GLU A 89 16.17 -0.33 11.45
C GLU A 89 17.42 0.38 10.92
N GLU A 90 17.72 0.20 9.64
CA GLU A 90 18.87 0.84 8.98
C GLU A 90 18.71 2.36 8.89
N PHE A 91 17.48 2.86 8.81
CA PHE A 91 17.17 4.29 8.64
C PHE A 91 16.33 4.87 9.78
N ARG A 92 16.27 4.20 10.92
CA ARG A 92 15.45 4.62 12.07
C ARG A 92 15.72 6.06 12.47
N ASP A 93 16.98 6.43 12.60
CA ASP A 93 17.42 7.72 13.11
C ASP A 93 17.52 8.81 12.02
N GLU A 94 17.26 8.45 10.77
CA GLU A 94 17.37 9.36 9.65
C GLU A 94 16.12 10.25 9.54
N LYS A 95 16.25 11.50 10.01
CA LYS A 95 15.14 12.46 10.03
C LYS A 95 14.65 12.87 8.65
N TRP A 96 15.50 12.77 7.63
CA TRP A 96 15.14 13.07 6.25
C TRP A 96 14.20 12.01 5.64
N MET A 97 14.26 10.77 6.10
CA MET A 97 13.34 9.73 5.64
C MET A 97 12.01 9.80 6.39
N THR A 98 11.01 10.40 5.78
CA THR A 98 9.73 10.73 6.44
C THR A 98 8.67 9.65 6.27
N THR A 99 8.85 8.73 5.33
CA THR A 99 7.89 7.69 4.96
C THR A 99 8.63 6.36 4.76
N LEU A 100 7.99 5.26 5.13
CA LEU A 100 8.52 3.90 4.93
C LEU A 100 7.92 3.29 3.68
N GLY A 101 8.76 3.10 2.65
CA GLY A 101 8.41 2.34 1.45
C GLY A 101 8.81 0.88 1.59
N TYR A 102 8.02 -0.03 1.04
CA TYR A 102 8.37 -1.43 0.88
C TYR A 102 7.78 -2.00 -0.42
N GLN A 103 8.31 -3.13 -0.86
CA GLN A 103 7.87 -3.84 -2.04
C GLN A 103 7.42 -5.24 -1.65
N SER A 104 6.13 -5.58 -1.82
CA SER A 104 5.65 -6.95 -1.59
C SER A 104 5.98 -7.89 -2.75
N GLY A 105 6.23 -7.34 -3.92
CA GLY A 105 6.65 -8.05 -5.13
C GLY A 105 5.49 -8.70 -5.90
N HIS A 106 5.87 -9.33 -7.03
CA HIS A 106 4.93 -9.82 -8.05
C HIS A 106 4.62 -11.30 -7.88
N ASP A 107 4.11 -11.67 -6.71
CA ASP A 107 3.63 -13.02 -6.44
C ASP A 107 2.36 -12.99 -5.61
N VAL A 108 1.59 -14.09 -5.68
CA VAL A 108 0.29 -14.23 -5.02
C VAL A 108 0.20 -15.52 -4.21
N ASN A 109 1.37 -16.11 -3.90
CA ASN A 109 1.48 -17.30 -3.08
C ASN A 109 1.38 -16.97 -1.57
N ASP A 110 1.26 -18.01 -0.75
CA ASP A 110 1.11 -17.88 0.70
C ASP A 110 2.30 -17.16 1.36
N ALA A 111 3.52 -17.32 0.85
CA ALA A 111 4.69 -16.62 1.38
C ALA A 111 4.58 -15.10 1.18
N THR A 112 4.06 -14.65 0.04
CA THR A 112 3.80 -13.24 -0.23
C THR A 112 2.63 -12.72 0.58
N ASN A 113 1.53 -13.48 0.66
CA ASN A 113 0.38 -13.16 1.48
C ASN A 113 0.80 -13.00 2.96
N ASN A 114 1.52 -13.98 3.49
CA ASN A 114 2.04 -13.93 4.86
C ASN A 114 2.97 -12.73 5.09
N TRP A 115 3.78 -12.37 4.09
CA TRP A 115 4.66 -11.21 4.20
C TRP A 115 3.89 -9.89 4.31
N ILE A 116 2.76 -9.74 3.61
CA ILE A 116 1.88 -8.57 3.71
C ILE A 116 1.17 -8.55 5.07
N HIS A 117 0.64 -9.70 5.55
CA HIS A 117 -0.16 -9.76 6.78
C HIS A 117 0.67 -9.71 8.05
N HIS A 118 1.76 -10.48 8.09
CA HIS A 118 2.55 -10.74 9.29
C HIS A 118 4.03 -10.35 9.10
N GLY A 119 4.35 -9.70 8.00
CA GLY A 119 5.69 -9.20 7.70
C GLY A 119 6.10 -7.99 8.54
N PRO A 120 7.28 -7.43 8.25
CA PRO A 120 7.84 -6.35 9.07
C PRO A 120 6.94 -5.10 9.10
N ALA A 121 6.32 -4.72 7.97
CA ALA A 121 5.48 -3.53 7.90
C ALA A 121 4.32 -3.59 8.90
N SER A 122 3.61 -4.73 8.98
CA SER A 122 2.48 -4.92 9.89
C SER A 122 2.89 -5.05 11.37
N ARG A 123 4.15 -5.39 11.67
CA ARG A 123 4.67 -5.52 13.05
C ARG A 123 5.36 -4.27 13.55
N ASP A 124 6.07 -3.58 12.66
CA ASP A 124 7.00 -2.52 13.04
C ASP A 124 6.41 -1.11 12.95
N TRP A 125 5.20 -0.96 12.40
CA TRP A 125 4.56 0.36 12.25
C TRP A 125 4.39 1.12 13.58
N ALA A 126 4.32 0.41 14.70
CA ALA A 126 4.19 1.00 16.04
C ALA A 126 5.53 1.41 16.66
N LYS A 127 6.66 1.06 16.03
CA LYS A 127 8.00 1.44 16.51
C LYS A 127 8.26 2.93 16.29
N LEU A 128 9.05 3.52 17.15
CA LEU A 128 9.46 4.92 17.04
C LEU A 128 10.72 5.08 16.17
N PRO A 129 10.80 6.17 15.40
CA PRO A 129 9.77 7.19 15.19
C PRO A 129 8.63 6.68 14.32
N HIS A 130 7.40 7.07 14.64
CA HIS A 130 6.24 6.70 13.80
C HIS A 130 6.37 7.36 12.43
N ARG A 131 6.21 6.55 11.39
CA ARG A 131 6.19 6.98 9.99
C ARG A 131 5.03 6.31 9.25
N PRO A 132 4.36 7.02 8.36
CA PRO A 132 3.40 6.38 7.46
C PRO A 132 4.11 5.37 6.57
N VAL A 133 3.39 4.32 6.18
CA VAL A 133 3.91 3.19 5.42
C VAL A 133 3.18 3.10 4.07
N ILE A 134 3.90 2.76 3.02
CA ILE A 134 3.32 2.52 1.70
C ILE A 134 3.93 1.27 1.06
N ASN A 135 3.08 0.40 0.52
CA ASN A 135 3.51 -0.62 -0.42
C ASN A 135 3.68 0.06 -1.78
N ILE A 136 4.92 0.36 -2.11
CA ILE A 136 5.29 1.13 -3.32
C ILE A 136 5.33 0.28 -4.58
N GLU A 137 5.42 -1.04 -4.41
CA GLU A 137 5.38 -2.00 -5.49
C GLU A 137 4.67 -3.27 -5.05
N PRO A 138 3.32 -3.25 -5.07
CA PRO A 138 2.50 -4.44 -4.89
C PRO A 138 2.53 -5.31 -6.14
N ALA A 139 1.74 -6.37 -6.15
CA ALA A 139 1.53 -7.19 -7.33
C ALA A 139 1.00 -6.34 -8.50
N TYR A 140 1.67 -6.41 -9.67
CA TYR A 140 1.23 -5.72 -10.88
C TYR A 140 0.19 -6.55 -11.64
N GLU A 141 -0.85 -5.89 -12.12
CA GLU A 141 -1.87 -6.53 -12.95
C GLU A 141 -1.29 -7.03 -14.27
N GLY A 142 -1.64 -8.25 -14.63
CA GLY A 142 -1.23 -8.86 -15.90
C GLY A 142 0.19 -9.38 -15.97
N ILE A 143 1.08 -9.07 -14.99
CA ILE A 143 2.39 -9.71 -14.91
C ILE A 143 2.25 -11.17 -14.47
N ASN A 144 3.04 -12.08 -15.00
CA ASN A 144 3.03 -13.46 -14.52
C ASN A 144 3.53 -13.56 -13.08
N SER A 145 2.71 -14.07 -12.19
CA SER A 145 3.12 -14.44 -10.84
C SER A 145 4.35 -15.33 -10.88
N TYR A 146 5.39 -15.00 -10.12
CA TYR A 146 6.65 -15.74 -10.15
C TYR A 146 6.53 -17.21 -9.79
N SER A 147 5.57 -17.57 -8.92
CA SER A 147 5.33 -18.96 -8.53
C SER A 147 4.32 -19.67 -9.44
N LYS A 148 3.18 -19.03 -9.74
CA LYS A 148 2.08 -19.67 -10.51
C LYS A 148 2.28 -19.61 -12.02
N LYS A 149 3.17 -18.74 -12.51
CA LYS A 149 3.41 -18.52 -13.96
C LYS A 149 2.15 -18.16 -14.75
N GLN A 150 1.23 -17.49 -14.11
CA GLN A 150 -0.03 -17.01 -14.71
C GLN A 150 -0.19 -15.53 -14.43
N PRO A 151 -0.85 -14.77 -15.30
CA PRO A 151 -1.11 -13.36 -15.07
C PRO A 151 -1.83 -13.10 -13.75
N ILE A 152 -1.34 -12.13 -13.01
CA ILE A 152 -1.97 -11.65 -11.78
C ILE A 152 -3.26 -10.92 -12.14
N THR A 153 -4.34 -11.31 -11.51
CA THR A 153 -5.69 -10.83 -11.79
C THR A 153 -6.01 -9.53 -11.06
N ALA A 154 -7.02 -8.80 -11.52
CA ALA A 154 -7.53 -7.61 -10.85
C ALA A 154 -7.93 -7.88 -9.38
N HIS A 155 -8.52 -9.03 -9.08
CA HIS A 155 -8.84 -9.42 -7.70
C HIS A 155 -7.60 -9.56 -6.83
N GLU A 156 -6.54 -10.20 -7.32
CA GLU A 156 -5.29 -10.39 -6.59
C GLU A 156 -4.57 -9.05 -6.34
N VAL A 157 -4.64 -8.14 -7.30
CA VAL A 157 -4.14 -6.76 -7.15
C VAL A 157 -4.93 -6.01 -6.07
N ARG A 158 -6.27 -5.97 -6.18
CA ARG A 158 -7.12 -5.30 -5.16
C ARG A 158 -6.85 -5.85 -3.77
N ARG A 159 -6.75 -7.17 -3.64
CA ARG A 159 -6.44 -7.85 -2.39
C ARG A 159 -5.13 -7.33 -1.78
N ALA A 160 -4.05 -7.29 -2.55
CA ALA A 160 -2.76 -6.80 -2.09
C ALA A 160 -2.83 -5.31 -1.67
N LEU A 161 -3.57 -4.48 -2.41
CA LEU A 161 -3.74 -3.06 -2.11
C LEU A 161 -4.50 -2.84 -0.78
N TYR A 162 -5.67 -3.46 -0.62
CA TYR A 162 -6.47 -3.29 0.60
C TYR A 162 -5.78 -3.88 1.84
N TRP A 163 -5.11 -5.00 1.71
CA TRP A 163 -4.30 -5.55 2.79
C TRP A 163 -3.18 -4.60 3.21
N SER A 164 -2.48 -4.02 2.24
CA SER A 164 -1.40 -3.07 2.53
C SER A 164 -1.91 -1.80 3.21
N LEU A 165 -3.10 -1.31 2.81
CA LEU A 165 -3.73 -0.12 3.39
C LEU A 165 -4.21 -0.32 4.83
N LEU A 166 -4.63 -1.53 5.19
CA LEU A 166 -5.25 -1.82 6.49
C LEU A 166 -4.30 -2.50 7.48
N ASN A 167 -3.14 -3.00 7.02
CA ASN A 167 -2.16 -3.68 7.89
C ASN A 167 -1.02 -2.76 8.38
N ALA A 168 -1.02 -1.49 7.99
CA ALA A 168 -0.11 -0.46 8.51
C ALA A 168 -0.76 0.93 8.39
N PRO A 169 -0.33 1.94 9.19
CA PRO A 169 -0.76 3.32 8.97
C PRO A 169 -0.32 3.79 7.59
N THR A 170 -1.28 3.95 6.69
CA THR A 170 -0.96 4.10 5.27
C THR A 170 -0.52 5.52 4.88
N ALA A 171 0.46 5.60 3.95
CA ALA A 171 0.81 6.81 3.21
C ALA A 171 0.10 6.89 1.85
N GLY A 172 -0.58 5.82 1.43
CA GLY A 172 -1.25 5.71 0.15
C GLY A 172 -1.06 4.35 -0.50
N VAL A 173 -1.37 4.27 -1.78
CA VAL A 173 -1.19 3.07 -2.60
C VAL A 173 -0.40 3.37 -3.86
N SER A 174 0.25 2.35 -4.39
CA SER A 174 0.84 2.31 -5.72
C SER A 174 0.14 1.22 -6.53
N TYR A 175 -0.02 1.45 -7.81
CA TYR A 175 -0.55 0.48 -8.77
C TYR A 175 0.41 0.34 -9.93
N GLY A 176 0.59 -0.88 -10.42
CA GLY A 176 1.39 -1.17 -11.60
C GLY A 176 0.68 -2.19 -12.50
N ALA A 177 0.97 -2.12 -13.79
CA ALA A 177 0.38 -2.98 -14.80
C ALA A 177 1.44 -3.44 -15.81
N ALA A 178 1.40 -4.73 -16.18
CA ALA A 178 2.17 -5.25 -17.30
C ALA A 178 1.89 -4.42 -18.56
N GLY A 179 2.90 -4.19 -19.37
CA GLY A 179 2.78 -3.32 -20.54
C GLY A 179 3.01 -1.84 -20.23
N VAL A 180 2.35 -1.29 -19.20
CA VAL A 180 2.46 0.13 -18.87
C VAL A 180 3.83 0.47 -18.28
N TRP A 181 4.30 -0.29 -17.29
CA TRP A 181 5.54 0.04 -16.57
C TRP A 181 6.79 -0.07 -17.46
N GLY A 182 6.78 -0.94 -18.47
CA GLY A 182 7.89 -1.13 -19.41
C GLY A 182 7.71 -0.38 -20.73
N TRP A 183 6.56 0.30 -20.96
CA TRP A 183 6.17 0.87 -22.27
C TRP A 183 6.23 -0.16 -23.40
N ASP A 184 5.76 -1.39 -23.09
CA ASP A 184 5.88 -2.54 -23.97
C ASP A 184 4.90 -2.42 -25.16
N ASP A 185 5.34 -2.91 -26.31
CA ASP A 185 4.51 -2.96 -27.53
C ASP A 185 3.73 -4.29 -27.66
N GLY A 186 3.95 -5.25 -26.77
CA GLY A 186 3.27 -6.54 -26.75
C GLY A 186 3.96 -7.67 -27.54
N ASP A 187 5.08 -7.41 -28.15
CA ASP A 187 5.76 -8.35 -29.08
C ASP A 187 6.73 -9.29 -28.38
N ALA A 188 7.27 -8.89 -27.22
CA ALA A 188 8.29 -9.64 -26.49
C ALA A 188 8.17 -9.42 -24.97
N PRO A 189 8.79 -10.27 -24.14
CA PRO A 189 8.93 -10.00 -22.72
C PRO A 189 9.67 -8.68 -22.47
N THR A 190 9.25 -7.96 -21.42
CA THR A 190 9.90 -6.73 -21.01
C THR A 190 11.41 -6.95 -20.78
N PRO A 191 12.29 -6.12 -21.34
CA PRO A 191 13.74 -6.26 -21.19
C PRO A 191 14.17 -6.41 -19.73
N GLY A 192 15.04 -7.37 -19.44
CA GLY A 192 15.48 -7.68 -18.08
C GLY A 192 14.50 -8.48 -17.21
N HIS A 193 13.26 -8.72 -17.67
CA HIS A 193 12.21 -9.39 -16.91
C HIS A 193 11.53 -10.55 -17.69
N PRO A 194 12.28 -11.51 -18.24
CA PRO A 194 11.71 -12.57 -19.09
C PRO A 194 10.71 -13.47 -18.34
N SER A 195 10.83 -13.56 -17.01
CA SER A 195 9.89 -14.34 -16.17
C SER A 195 8.53 -13.68 -15.98
N ALA A 196 8.41 -12.40 -16.30
CA ALA A 196 7.16 -11.65 -16.20
C ALA A 196 6.13 -12.02 -17.27
N GLY A 197 6.54 -12.77 -18.30
CA GLY A 197 5.75 -13.09 -19.48
C GLY A 197 5.82 -11.99 -20.54
N THR A 198 5.18 -12.22 -21.68
CA THR A 198 5.00 -11.19 -22.71
C THR A 198 3.79 -10.34 -22.29
N PRO A 199 3.97 -9.06 -22.01
CA PRO A 199 2.87 -8.18 -21.62
C PRO A 199 2.00 -7.83 -22.84
N PRO A 200 0.77 -7.33 -22.65
CA PRO A 200 0.06 -6.66 -23.74
C PRO A 200 0.74 -5.34 -24.09
N ALA A 201 0.37 -4.78 -25.25
CA ALA A 201 0.78 -3.42 -25.58
C ALA A 201 0.30 -2.43 -24.49
N TRP A 202 1.12 -1.42 -24.17
CA TRP A 202 0.84 -0.49 -23.09
C TRP A 202 -0.52 0.23 -23.23
N ARG A 203 -0.96 0.48 -24.48
CA ARG A 203 -2.26 1.10 -24.76
C ARG A 203 -3.43 0.23 -24.32
N ASP A 204 -3.33 -1.08 -24.52
CA ASP A 204 -4.35 -2.04 -24.10
C ASP A 204 -4.32 -2.20 -22.57
N ALA A 205 -3.14 -2.21 -21.97
CA ALA A 205 -2.95 -2.33 -20.53
C ALA A 205 -3.47 -1.11 -19.74
N LEU A 206 -3.65 0.06 -20.36
CA LEU A 206 -4.32 1.22 -19.75
C LEU A 206 -5.78 0.94 -19.37
N HIS A 207 -6.40 -0.08 -19.97
CA HIS A 207 -7.79 -0.50 -19.73
C HIS A 207 -7.89 -1.72 -18.81
N PHE A 208 -6.86 -2.06 -18.09
CA PHE A 208 -6.91 -3.13 -17.11
C PHE A 208 -7.89 -2.82 -15.98
N GLU A 209 -8.61 -3.86 -15.57
CA GLU A 209 -9.74 -3.77 -14.64
C GLU A 209 -9.35 -3.19 -13.28
N ALA A 210 -8.24 -3.63 -12.67
CA ALA A 210 -7.81 -3.10 -11.38
C ALA A 210 -7.35 -1.63 -11.50
N GLY A 211 -6.81 -1.21 -12.65
CA GLY A 211 -6.47 0.19 -12.91
C GLY A 211 -7.66 1.12 -12.77
N GLU A 212 -8.82 0.73 -13.30
CA GLU A 212 -10.07 1.47 -13.15
C GLU A 212 -10.58 1.42 -11.69
N GLN A 213 -10.45 0.27 -11.04
CA GLN A 213 -10.95 0.05 -9.68
C GLN A 213 -10.13 0.76 -8.59
N VAL A 214 -8.87 1.10 -8.85
CA VAL A 214 -8.06 1.96 -7.96
C VAL A 214 -8.69 3.34 -7.79
N ALA A 215 -9.47 3.82 -8.75
CA ALA A 215 -10.22 5.07 -8.60
C ALA A 215 -11.29 4.95 -7.50
N HIS A 216 -11.99 3.81 -7.40
CA HIS A 216 -12.98 3.56 -6.34
C HIS A 216 -12.31 3.44 -4.96
N LEU A 217 -11.16 2.76 -4.89
CA LEU A 217 -10.34 2.68 -3.68
C LEU A 217 -9.93 4.08 -3.23
N SER A 218 -9.38 4.88 -4.13
CA SER A 218 -8.95 6.25 -3.83
C SER A 218 -10.11 7.13 -3.36
N ALA A 219 -11.25 7.09 -4.05
CA ALA A 219 -12.44 7.83 -3.67
C ALA A 219 -12.98 7.44 -2.28
N LEU A 220 -12.98 6.13 -1.97
CA LEU A 220 -13.39 5.64 -0.66
C LEU A 220 -12.48 6.18 0.44
N PHE A 221 -11.16 6.00 0.30
CA PHE A 221 -10.21 6.42 1.34
C PHE A 221 -10.17 7.94 1.51
N GLN A 222 -10.33 8.71 0.45
CA GLN A 222 -10.48 10.18 0.53
C GLN A 222 -11.79 10.62 1.20
N SER A 223 -12.84 9.78 1.16
CA SER A 223 -14.15 10.07 1.79
C SER A 223 -14.20 9.77 3.29
N ILE A 224 -13.16 9.19 3.85
CA ILE A 224 -13.03 8.83 5.26
C ILE A 224 -11.75 9.43 5.85
N GLU A 225 -11.67 9.50 7.16
CA GLU A 225 -10.46 9.99 7.85
C GLU A 225 -9.39 8.88 7.93
N PHE A 226 -8.95 8.37 6.76
CA PHE A 226 -8.05 7.21 6.67
C PHE A 226 -6.74 7.38 7.44
N GLN A 227 -6.24 8.60 7.58
CA GLN A 227 -5.03 8.94 8.34
C GLN A 227 -5.14 8.59 9.84
N LYS A 228 -6.36 8.43 10.36
CA LYS A 228 -6.62 7.99 11.73
C LYS A 228 -6.64 6.47 11.89
N LEU A 229 -6.73 5.72 10.79
CA LEU A 229 -6.79 4.27 10.83
C LEU A 229 -5.47 3.66 11.32
N ARG A 230 -5.59 2.66 12.16
CA ARG A 230 -4.51 1.80 12.63
C ARG A 230 -4.94 0.35 12.51
N PRO A 231 -4.03 -0.57 12.17
CA PRO A 231 -4.35 -2.00 12.17
C PRO A 231 -4.97 -2.44 13.49
N ASP A 232 -6.10 -3.12 13.45
CA ASP A 232 -6.80 -3.58 14.64
C ASP A 232 -7.48 -4.93 14.39
N SER A 233 -6.73 -6.02 14.61
CA SER A 233 -7.26 -7.37 14.47
C SER A 233 -8.35 -7.70 15.49
N SER A 234 -8.42 -6.98 16.63
CA SER A 234 -9.43 -7.19 17.66
C SER A 234 -10.85 -6.74 17.28
N VAL A 235 -10.98 -6.05 16.13
CA VAL A 235 -12.28 -5.77 15.50
C VAL A 235 -12.99 -7.06 15.11
N LEU A 236 -12.24 -8.08 14.69
CA LEU A 236 -12.79 -9.38 14.31
C LEU A 236 -12.80 -10.32 15.52
N SER A 237 -13.95 -10.99 15.76
CA SER A 237 -14.05 -12.06 16.77
C SER A 237 -13.47 -13.38 16.24
N GLU A 238 -13.32 -13.51 14.93
CA GLU A 238 -12.81 -14.69 14.24
C GLU A 238 -12.10 -14.21 12.96
N GLN A 239 -10.90 -14.72 12.69
CA GLN A 239 -10.12 -14.35 11.50
C GLN A 239 -10.27 -15.42 10.42
N PRO A 240 -10.93 -15.12 9.28
CA PRO A 240 -11.04 -16.09 8.18
C PRO A 240 -9.70 -16.59 7.66
N GLY A 241 -8.66 -15.77 7.76
CA GLY A 241 -7.30 -16.10 7.32
C GLY A 241 -6.58 -17.15 8.15
N ASP A 242 -7.10 -17.54 9.33
CA ASP A 242 -6.51 -18.59 10.15
C ASP A 242 -6.61 -19.97 9.48
N GLU A 243 -7.64 -20.18 8.63
CA GLU A 243 -7.81 -21.42 7.87
C GLU A 243 -7.09 -21.37 6.52
N ALA A 244 -7.11 -20.20 5.86
CA ALA A 244 -6.48 -19.98 4.56
C ALA A 244 -5.98 -18.54 4.43
N LEU A 245 -4.67 -18.35 4.31
CA LEU A 245 -4.05 -17.02 4.22
C LEU A 245 -4.65 -16.14 3.11
N SER A 246 -5.11 -16.75 2.01
CA SER A 246 -5.77 -16.04 0.90
C SER A 246 -7.12 -15.43 1.27
N GLU A 247 -7.73 -15.84 2.39
CA GLU A 247 -9.01 -15.37 2.90
C GLU A 247 -8.87 -14.37 4.06
N TYR A 248 -7.65 -13.99 4.40
CA TYR A 248 -7.37 -13.08 5.52
C TYR A 248 -8.20 -11.79 5.41
N ALA A 249 -8.98 -11.50 6.45
CA ALA A 249 -9.73 -10.26 6.55
C ALA A 249 -8.88 -9.19 7.25
N ALA A 250 -8.48 -8.15 6.52
CA ALA A 250 -7.73 -7.04 7.08
C ALA A 250 -8.67 -6.04 7.75
N ALA A 251 -8.36 -5.66 8.99
CA ALA A 251 -9.18 -4.74 9.76
C ALA A 251 -8.34 -3.59 10.34
N ALA A 252 -8.89 -2.39 10.28
CA ALA A 252 -8.32 -1.20 10.89
C ALA A 252 -9.40 -0.37 11.58
N SER A 253 -9.06 0.27 12.69
CA SER A 253 -9.93 1.17 13.42
C SER A 253 -9.27 2.52 13.66
N SER A 254 -10.06 3.59 13.83
CA SER A 254 -9.56 4.87 14.30
C SER A 254 -9.37 4.86 15.81
N SER A 255 -8.38 5.60 16.33
CA SER A 255 -8.07 5.66 17.75
C SER A 255 -9.21 6.20 18.61
N ASP A 256 -10.14 6.96 18.01
CA ASP A 256 -11.35 7.47 18.67
C ASP A 256 -12.54 6.50 18.60
N GLY A 257 -12.34 5.31 18.01
CA GLY A 257 -13.37 4.28 17.86
C GLY A 257 -14.54 4.65 16.92
N ARG A 258 -14.41 5.73 16.16
CA ARG A 258 -15.50 6.27 15.30
C ARG A 258 -15.54 5.69 13.89
N LEU A 259 -14.46 5.07 13.47
CA LEU A 259 -14.31 4.51 12.14
C LEU A 259 -13.68 3.13 12.23
N VAL A 260 -14.30 2.15 11.59
CA VAL A 260 -13.75 0.80 11.41
C VAL A 260 -13.91 0.43 9.94
N VAL A 261 -12.86 -0.11 9.36
CA VAL A 261 -12.84 -0.63 8.00
C VAL A 261 -12.34 -2.06 8.01
N VAL A 262 -13.08 -2.97 7.40
CA VAL A 262 -12.68 -4.37 7.25
C VAL A 262 -12.76 -4.75 5.78
N TYR A 263 -11.69 -5.28 5.22
CA TYR A 263 -11.68 -5.85 3.88
C TYR A 263 -11.67 -7.38 3.97
N THR A 264 -12.59 -8.02 3.26
CA THR A 264 -12.58 -9.48 3.04
C THR A 264 -12.34 -9.77 1.56
N PRO A 265 -11.35 -10.61 1.21
CA PRO A 265 -11.03 -10.93 -0.19
C PRO A 265 -12.01 -11.92 -0.82
N VAL A 266 -12.90 -12.50 -0.03
CA VAL A 266 -13.88 -13.50 -0.48
C VAL A 266 -15.24 -13.25 0.17
N GLU A 267 -16.29 -13.83 -0.40
CA GLU A 267 -17.60 -13.88 0.22
C GLU A 267 -17.54 -14.62 1.54
N LYS A 268 -17.58 -13.89 2.64
CA LYS A 268 -17.59 -14.44 4.01
C LYS A 268 -18.58 -13.69 4.89
N ARG A 269 -19.04 -14.35 5.93
CA ARG A 269 -19.73 -13.71 7.04
C ARG A 269 -18.69 -13.24 8.04
N LEU A 270 -18.51 -11.93 8.13
CA LEU A 270 -17.61 -11.34 9.13
C LEU A 270 -18.28 -11.33 10.51
N LYS A 271 -17.53 -11.68 11.54
CA LYS A 271 -17.96 -11.59 12.95
C LYS A 271 -17.22 -10.44 13.62
N ILE A 272 -17.93 -9.32 13.80
CA ILE A 272 -17.36 -8.09 14.34
C ILE A 272 -17.58 -8.07 15.85
N ASN A 273 -16.53 -7.82 16.61
CA ASN A 273 -16.58 -7.66 18.06
C ASN A 273 -17.42 -6.44 18.44
N VAL A 274 -18.52 -6.66 19.18
CA VAL A 274 -19.46 -5.60 19.56
C VAL A 274 -18.78 -4.50 20.38
N ALA A 275 -17.78 -4.83 21.21
CA ALA A 275 -17.03 -3.86 22.01
C ALA A 275 -16.20 -2.87 21.15
N LYS A 276 -16.04 -3.15 19.85
CA LYS A 276 -15.32 -2.31 18.89
C LYS A 276 -16.22 -1.51 17.96
N LEU A 277 -17.54 -1.63 18.13
CA LEU A 277 -18.49 -0.94 17.24
C LEU A 277 -18.58 0.55 17.57
N PRO A 278 -18.53 1.43 16.56
CA PRO A 278 -18.85 2.85 16.70
C PRO A 278 -20.30 3.04 17.20
N THR A 279 -20.52 4.04 18.05
CA THR A 279 -21.86 4.35 18.58
C THR A 279 -22.19 5.83 18.37
N PRO A 280 -23.38 6.16 17.79
CA PRO A 280 -24.35 5.28 17.14
C PRO A 280 -23.79 4.71 15.82
N LEU A 281 -24.13 3.44 15.51
CA LEU A 281 -23.56 2.72 14.35
C LEU A 281 -24.26 3.07 13.05
N ILE A 282 -23.45 3.41 12.04
CA ILE A 282 -23.81 3.38 10.62
C ILE A 282 -22.92 2.34 9.95
N ALA A 283 -23.53 1.38 9.27
CA ALA A 283 -22.83 0.30 8.59
C ALA A 283 -23.17 0.28 7.10
N ALA A 284 -22.17 0.06 6.28
CA ALA A 284 -22.34 -0.12 4.84
C ALA A 284 -21.34 -1.15 4.31
N TRP A 285 -21.77 -1.99 3.38
CA TRP A 285 -20.90 -2.71 2.49
C TRP A 285 -20.50 -1.80 1.33
N VAL A 286 -19.25 -1.88 0.91
CA VAL A 286 -18.74 -1.20 -0.29
C VAL A 286 -18.19 -2.26 -1.23
N ASN A 287 -18.68 -2.27 -2.46
CA ASN A 287 -18.15 -3.11 -3.52
C ASN A 287 -16.85 -2.48 -4.06
N PRO A 288 -15.68 -3.10 -3.88
CA PRO A 288 -14.42 -2.50 -4.32
C PRO A 288 -14.25 -2.46 -5.85
N ARG A 289 -15.08 -3.22 -6.58
CA ARG A 289 -15.08 -3.28 -8.05
C ARG A 289 -15.86 -2.14 -8.70
N THR A 290 -16.90 -1.63 -8.02
CA THR A 290 -17.80 -0.60 -8.56
C THR A 290 -17.88 0.66 -7.72
N GLY A 291 -17.39 0.63 -6.48
CA GLY A 291 -17.55 1.72 -5.52
C GLY A 291 -18.95 1.84 -4.91
N GLU A 292 -19.91 1.02 -5.34
CA GLU A 292 -21.29 1.04 -4.84
C GLU A 292 -21.38 0.64 -3.38
N ARG A 293 -22.33 1.27 -2.69
CA ARG A 293 -22.63 1.00 -1.28
C ARG A 293 -23.96 0.30 -1.15
N SER A 294 -24.03 -0.67 -0.24
CA SER A 294 -25.26 -1.38 0.12
C SER A 294 -25.42 -1.47 1.64
N SER A 295 -26.64 -1.70 2.09
CA SER A 295 -26.95 -1.88 3.50
C SER A 295 -26.37 -3.19 4.05
N VAL A 296 -26.06 -3.19 5.35
CA VAL A 296 -25.58 -4.38 6.05
C VAL A 296 -26.76 -5.11 6.68
N LEU A 297 -26.99 -6.35 6.29
CA LEU A 297 -27.92 -7.25 6.94
C LEU A 297 -27.18 -7.94 8.11
N ALA A 298 -27.12 -7.23 9.26
CA ALA A 298 -26.37 -7.72 10.40
C ALA A 298 -27.29 -8.38 11.44
N VAL A 299 -26.77 -9.42 12.10
CA VAL A 299 -27.44 -10.12 13.19
C VAL A 299 -26.55 -10.13 14.43
N LEU A 300 -27.05 -9.63 15.54
CA LEU A 300 -26.35 -9.69 16.82
C LEU A 300 -26.44 -11.11 17.38
N ARG A 301 -25.28 -11.71 17.66
CA ARG A 301 -25.15 -13.03 18.30
C ARG A 301 -24.15 -12.96 19.45
N GLY A 302 -24.63 -12.90 20.67
CA GLY A 302 -23.77 -12.73 21.85
C GLY A 302 -22.92 -11.46 21.75
N ALA A 303 -21.60 -11.60 21.80
CA ALA A 303 -20.65 -10.50 21.72
C ALA A 303 -20.18 -10.18 20.28
N ALA A 304 -20.79 -10.79 19.26
CA ALA A 304 -20.44 -10.59 17.86
C ALA A 304 -21.61 -10.05 17.04
N LEU A 305 -21.35 -9.10 16.16
CA LEU A 305 -22.22 -8.67 15.09
C LEU A 305 -21.85 -9.43 13.83
N GLU A 306 -22.71 -10.33 13.39
CA GLU A 306 -22.51 -11.11 12.16
C GLU A 306 -22.95 -10.31 10.94
N CYS A 307 -22.04 -10.07 10.03
CA CYS A 307 -22.23 -9.29 8.81
C CYS A 307 -21.95 -10.18 7.60
N PRO A 308 -22.96 -10.82 6.99
CA PRO A 308 -22.74 -11.58 5.76
C PRO A 308 -22.40 -10.63 4.62
N ALA A 309 -21.40 -11.00 3.81
CA ALA A 309 -21.09 -10.27 2.57
C ALA A 309 -22.28 -10.33 1.60
N PRO A 310 -22.52 -9.28 0.79
CA PRO A 310 -23.69 -9.21 -0.09
C PRO A 310 -23.72 -10.24 -1.22
N GLY A 311 -22.59 -10.84 -1.56
CA GLY A 311 -22.48 -11.83 -2.62
C GLY A 311 -21.04 -12.15 -2.99
N PRO A 312 -20.80 -12.83 -4.12
CA PRO A 312 -19.49 -13.32 -4.54
C PRO A 312 -18.41 -12.23 -4.63
N GLY A 313 -17.17 -12.62 -4.38
CA GLY A 313 -15.98 -11.79 -4.50
C GLY A 313 -15.62 -11.07 -3.21
N ASP A 314 -14.81 -10.03 -3.38
CA ASP A 314 -14.27 -9.22 -2.29
C ASP A 314 -15.17 -8.05 -1.91
N TRP A 315 -15.12 -7.66 -0.63
CA TRP A 315 -15.98 -6.62 -0.06
C TRP A 315 -15.26 -5.81 1.02
N LEU A 316 -15.68 -4.55 1.19
CA LEU A 316 -15.31 -3.74 2.36
C LEU A 316 -16.54 -3.51 3.25
N LEU A 317 -16.38 -3.77 4.53
CA LEU A 317 -17.32 -3.37 5.56
C LEU A 317 -16.84 -2.05 6.16
N LEU A 318 -17.66 -1.01 6.00
CA LEU A 318 -17.43 0.31 6.58
C LEU A 318 -18.38 0.52 7.75
N LEU A 319 -17.83 0.68 8.95
CA LEU A 319 -18.57 0.96 10.18
C LEU A 319 -18.12 2.32 10.70
N ARG A 320 -19.07 3.20 11.00
CA ARG A 320 -18.76 4.54 11.54
C ARG A 320 -19.84 5.05 12.47
N SER A 321 -19.47 5.92 13.40
CA SER A 321 -20.45 6.65 14.19
C SER A 321 -21.10 7.74 13.34
N LYS A 322 -22.40 7.98 13.61
CA LYS A 322 -23.08 9.16 13.07
C LYS A 322 -22.35 10.43 13.56
N PRO A 323 -22.08 11.41 12.71
CA PRO A 323 -21.59 12.70 13.19
C PRO A 323 -22.51 13.22 14.29
N ALA A 324 -21.95 13.77 15.36
CA ALA A 324 -22.76 14.48 16.35
C ALA A 324 -23.52 15.59 15.62
N GLU A 325 -24.82 15.64 15.75
CA GLU A 325 -25.59 16.79 15.28
C GLU A 325 -25.06 18.02 16.02
N PRO A 326 -24.78 19.13 15.32
CA PRO A 326 -24.42 20.36 16.03
C PRO A 326 -25.53 20.64 17.05
N LEU A 327 -25.12 20.86 18.30
CA LEU A 327 -26.04 21.32 19.32
C LEU A 327 -26.79 22.52 18.74
N ALA A 328 -28.09 22.43 18.59
CA ALA A 328 -28.90 23.58 18.23
C ALA A 328 -28.55 24.68 19.24
N THR A 329 -27.85 25.71 18.79
CA THR A 329 -27.67 26.91 19.60
C THR A 329 -29.04 27.49 19.77
N GLY A 330 -29.64 27.24 20.93
CA GLY A 330 -30.90 27.85 21.32
C GLY A 330 -30.75 29.38 21.21
N ASN A 331 -31.66 29.98 20.46
CA ASN A 331 -31.86 31.42 20.40
C ASN A 331 -32.29 31.95 21.75
#